data_6c63439de3906f4832247efde5ebf549
#
_entry.id   6c63439de3906f4832247efde5ebf549
#
_cell.length_a   1.000
_cell.length_b   1.000
_cell.length_c   1.000
_cell.angle_alpha   90.00
_cell.angle_beta   90.00
_cell.angle_gamma   90.00
#
_symmetry.space_group_name_H-M   'P 1'
#
loop_
_entity.id
_entity.type
_entity.pdbx_description
1 polymer ?
#
loop_
_entity_poly.entity_id
_entity_poly.type
_entity_poly.pdbx_seq_one_letter_code
_entity_poly.pdbx_strand_id
1 'polypeptide(L)'
;MYFIDFPLEIVTSIQEVDIDTLRCHEEVVENRLSSFIDYLKTLDGDIIMSSIIVCDETMIIVDGHHRYHALKHFGLNKIPVTFIKYNSPEIKAFYDDRISKSEIVDIVNSGKLLSPKSSKHVIFDKKLNAYLPILLLSSMWHFNLKKYK
;
A
#
# COMPACT_ATOMS: atom_id res chain seq x y z
N MET A 1 22.01 -8.31 13.23
CA MET A 1 20.55 -8.34 13.14
C MET A 1 19.97 -7.24 14.01
N TYR A 2 19.02 -6.49 13.53
CA TYR A 2 18.31 -5.48 14.30
C TYR A 2 16.83 -5.49 13.88
N PHE A 3 15.97 -4.88 14.67
CA PHE A 3 14.56 -4.69 14.33
C PHE A 3 14.30 -3.20 14.07
N ILE A 4 13.25 -2.93 13.30
CA ILE A 4 12.84 -1.57 12.97
C ILE A 4 12.24 -0.90 14.22
N ASP A 5 12.73 0.28 14.55
CA ASP A 5 12.29 1.04 15.73
C ASP A 5 11.35 2.18 15.31
N PHE A 6 10.05 1.92 15.40
CA PHE A 6 8.99 2.89 15.15
C PHE A 6 7.90 2.75 16.24
N PRO A 7 7.06 3.79 16.47
CA PRO A 7 5.95 3.68 17.42
C PRO A 7 4.96 2.59 17.01
N LEU A 8 4.65 1.65 17.92
CA LEU A 8 3.76 0.52 17.65
C LEU A 8 2.34 0.94 17.30
N GLU A 9 1.89 2.09 17.81
CA GLU A 9 0.56 2.62 17.55
C GLU A 9 0.36 3.11 16.11
N ILE A 10 1.40 3.17 15.29
CA ILE A 10 1.28 3.56 13.88
C ILE A 10 0.41 2.56 13.13
N VAL A 11 0.57 1.27 13.39
CA VAL A 11 -0.31 0.24 12.82
C VAL A 11 -1.55 0.14 13.70
N THR A 12 -2.70 0.52 13.16
CA THR A 12 -3.97 0.55 13.93
C THR A 12 -4.75 -0.75 13.83
N SER A 13 -4.72 -1.42 12.69
CA SER A 13 -5.33 -2.74 12.52
C SER A 13 -4.83 -3.46 11.29
N ILE A 14 -4.99 -4.78 11.27
CA ILE A 14 -4.68 -5.66 10.14
C ILE A 14 -5.93 -6.51 9.91
N GLN A 15 -6.54 -6.40 8.72
CA GLN A 15 -7.80 -7.07 8.45
C GLN A 15 -8.08 -7.18 6.95
N GLU A 16 -9.03 -8.01 6.59
CA GLU A 16 -9.59 -8.02 5.24
C GLU A 16 -10.67 -6.95 5.13
N VAL A 17 -10.67 -6.22 4.02
CA VAL A 17 -11.68 -5.20 3.74
C VAL A 17 -12.22 -5.37 2.34
N ASP A 18 -13.42 -4.85 2.10
CA ASP A 18 -14.00 -4.78 0.77
C ASP A 18 -13.11 -3.92 -0.13
N ILE A 19 -12.70 -4.50 -1.27
CA ILE A 19 -11.76 -3.83 -2.20
C ILE A 19 -12.31 -2.50 -2.72
N ASP A 20 -13.64 -2.38 -2.84
CA ASP A 20 -14.27 -1.17 -3.39
C ASP A 20 -14.30 -0.01 -2.39
N THR A 21 -13.99 -0.25 -1.13
CA THR A 21 -13.88 0.84 -0.12
C THR A 21 -12.57 1.60 -0.20
N LEU A 22 -11.57 1.07 -0.90
CA LEU A 22 -10.25 1.66 -0.99
C LEU A 22 -10.19 2.76 -2.06
N ARG A 23 -9.35 3.77 -1.79
CA ARG A 23 -9.20 4.95 -2.66
C ARG A 23 -7.75 5.07 -3.10
N CYS A 24 -7.52 5.08 -4.41
CA CYS A 24 -6.18 5.28 -4.97
C CYS A 24 -5.79 6.78 -4.93
N HIS A 25 -4.49 7.06 -4.82
CA HIS A 25 -3.96 8.41 -4.96
C HIS A 25 -3.03 8.58 -6.15
N GLU A 26 -2.62 7.49 -6.77
CA GLU A 26 -1.60 7.48 -7.80
C GLU A 26 -1.99 6.51 -8.91
N GLU A 27 -1.67 6.89 -10.15
CA GLU A 27 -1.84 6.00 -11.29
C GLU A 27 -0.75 4.91 -11.27
N VAL A 28 -1.05 3.75 -11.85
CA VAL A 28 -0.09 2.67 -12.00
C VAL A 28 0.63 2.76 -13.35
N VAL A 29 1.84 2.18 -13.41
CA VAL A 29 2.55 1.99 -14.67
C VAL A 29 1.96 0.75 -15.36
N GLU A 30 1.25 0.93 -16.48
CA GLU A 30 0.50 -0.15 -17.14
C GLU A 30 1.34 -1.38 -17.46
N ASN A 31 2.55 -1.18 -18.00
CA ASN A 31 3.43 -2.30 -18.32
C ASN A 31 3.86 -3.08 -17.07
N ARG A 32 4.07 -2.40 -15.95
CA ARG A 32 4.42 -3.05 -14.69
C ARG A 32 3.24 -3.83 -14.13
N LEU A 33 2.04 -3.28 -14.22
CA LEU A 33 0.82 -3.95 -13.78
C LEU A 33 0.58 -5.21 -14.63
N SER A 34 0.65 -5.09 -15.95
CA SER A 34 0.47 -6.22 -16.87
C SER A 34 1.48 -7.33 -16.60
N SER A 35 2.75 -6.98 -16.43
CA SER A 35 3.81 -7.95 -16.12
C SER A 35 3.57 -8.63 -14.77
N PHE A 36 3.10 -7.89 -13.78
CA PHE A 36 2.79 -8.45 -12.47
C PHE A 36 1.61 -9.42 -12.54
N ILE A 37 0.55 -9.06 -13.24
CA ILE A 37 -0.61 -9.93 -13.45
C ILE A 37 -0.18 -11.21 -14.19
N ASP A 38 0.61 -11.09 -15.24
CA ASP A 38 1.11 -12.24 -16.01
C ASP A 38 1.96 -13.16 -15.11
N TYR A 39 2.82 -12.58 -14.28
CA TYR A 39 3.59 -13.35 -13.31
C TYR A 39 2.68 -14.12 -12.35
N LEU A 40 1.67 -13.48 -11.78
CA LEU A 40 0.74 -14.14 -10.88
C LEU A 40 -0.01 -15.29 -11.56
N LYS A 41 -0.30 -15.17 -12.85
CA LYS A 41 -0.94 -16.25 -13.64
C LYS A 41 -0.04 -17.47 -13.80
N THR A 42 1.29 -17.30 -13.75
CA THR A 42 2.23 -18.41 -13.85
C THR A 42 2.32 -19.24 -12.58
N LEU A 43 1.89 -18.69 -11.44
CA LEU A 43 1.89 -19.40 -10.17
C LEU A 43 0.74 -20.38 -10.11
N ASP A 44 0.93 -21.50 -9.44
CA ASP A 44 -0.07 -22.58 -9.35
C ASP A 44 -1.16 -22.29 -8.30
N GLY A 45 -1.64 -21.07 -8.30
CA GLY A 45 -2.73 -20.61 -7.44
C GLY A 45 -2.29 -20.09 -6.09
N ASP A 46 -1.40 -20.79 -5.41
CA ASP A 46 -0.92 -20.38 -4.07
C ASP A 46 0.08 -19.24 -4.18
N ILE A 47 -0.23 -18.14 -3.53
CA ILE A 47 0.67 -16.98 -3.50
C ILE A 47 0.82 -16.45 -2.09
N ILE A 48 1.97 -15.82 -1.85
CA ILE A 48 2.21 -15.03 -0.65
C ILE A 48 2.40 -13.59 -1.09
N MET A 49 1.64 -12.69 -0.52
CA MET A 49 1.67 -11.28 -0.88
C MET A 49 1.56 -10.41 0.37
N SER A 50 2.26 -9.29 0.36
CA SER A 50 2.13 -8.30 1.43
C SER A 50 0.79 -7.58 1.35
N SER A 51 0.23 -7.25 2.51
CA SER A 51 -0.99 -6.46 2.62
C SER A 51 -0.82 -5.08 1.99
N ILE A 52 -1.93 -4.49 1.58
CA ILE A 52 -1.96 -3.10 1.10
C ILE A 52 -1.96 -2.18 2.33
N ILE A 53 -1.17 -1.12 2.30
CA ILE A 53 -1.10 -0.16 3.39
C ILE A 53 -2.06 0.99 3.10
N VAL A 54 -2.93 1.28 4.06
CA VAL A 54 -4.07 2.19 3.89
C VAL A 54 -4.15 3.15 5.08
N CYS A 55 -4.49 4.41 4.79
CA CYS A 55 -4.80 5.40 5.83
C CYS A 55 -6.11 5.01 6.52
N ASP A 56 -6.09 4.89 7.85
CA ASP A 56 -7.25 4.45 8.62
C ASP A 56 -8.42 5.44 8.62
N GLU A 57 -8.16 6.73 8.43
CA GLU A 57 -9.20 7.77 8.43
C GLU A 57 -9.84 7.97 7.06
N THR A 58 -9.08 7.85 5.98
CA THR A 58 -9.52 8.26 4.64
C THR A 58 -9.74 7.10 3.67
N MET A 59 -9.30 5.90 4.01
CA MET A 59 -9.29 4.73 3.14
C MET A 59 -8.39 4.90 1.90
N ILE A 60 -7.49 5.88 1.91
CA ILE A 60 -6.55 6.11 0.82
C ILE A 60 -5.43 5.09 0.90
N ILE A 61 -5.16 4.44 -0.23
CA ILE A 61 -4.03 3.51 -0.36
C ILE A 61 -2.73 4.32 -0.26
N VAL A 62 -1.91 4.00 0.73
CA VAL A 62 -0.60 4.61 0.94
C VAL A 62 0.46 3.87 0.11
N ASP A 63 0.41 2.55 0.11
CA ASP A 63 1.33 1.71 -0.66
C ASP A 63 0.61 0.45 -1.14
N GLY A 64 0.91 0.04 -2.37
CA GLY A 64 0.36 -1.19 -2.95
C GLY A 64 -0.64 -0.99 -4.07
N HIS A 65 -0.58 0.11 -4.83
CA HIS A 65 -1.49 0.35 -5.95
C HIS A 65 -1.45 -0.77 -7.01
N HIS A 66 -0.26 -1.28 -7.34
CA HIS A 66 -0.15 -2.39 -8.32
C HIS A 66 -0.77 -3.66 -7.77
N ARG A 67 -0.56 -3.99 -6.49
CA ARG A 67 -1.20 -5.14 -5.84
C ARG A 67 -2.72 -4.98 -5.82
N TYR A 68 -3.21 -3.79 -5.48
CA TYR A 68 -4.64 -3.50 -5.49
C TYR A 68 -5.27 -3.78 -6.86
N HIS A 69 -4.70 -3.21 -7.91
CA HIS A 69 -5.23 -3.40 -9.27
C HIS A 69 -5.12 -4.85 -9.74
N ALA A 70 -4.03 -5.55 -9.39
CA ALA A 70 -3.88 -6.96 -9.73
C ALA A 70 -4.95 -7.83 -9.04
N LEU A 71 -5.18 -7.62 -7.74
CA LEU A 71 -6.20 -8.37 -7.01
C LEU A 71 -7.60 -8.07 -7.52
N LYS A 72 -7.86 -6.82 -7.89
CA LYS A 72 -9.13 -6.44 -8.52
C LYS A 72 -9.32 -7.12 -9.86
N HIS A 73 -8.25 -7.23 -10.66
CA HIS A 73 -8.26 -7.94 -11.94
C HIS A 73 -8.67 -9.41 -11.77
N PHE A 74 -8.20 -10.06 -10.72
CA PHE A 74 -8.57 -11.46 -10.42
C PHE A 74 -9.97 -11.61 -9.80
N GLY A 75 -10.67 -10.51 -9.55
CA GLY A 75 -12.04 -10.52 -9.07
C GLY A 75 -12.21 -10.73 -7.56
N LEU A 76 -11.17 -10.45 -6.77
CA LEU A 76 -11.29 -10.52 -5.31
C LEU A 76 -12.22 -9.42 -4.80
N ASN A 77 -13.17 -9.80 -3.93
CA ASN A 77 -14.06 -8.84 -3.28
C ASN A 77 -13.46 -8.26 -2.01
N LYS A 78 -12.67 -9.06 -1.30
CA LYS A 78 -11.99 -8.65 -0.07
C LYS A 78 -10.49 -8.90 -0.19
N ILE A 79 -9.71 -7.97 0.34
CA ILE A 79 -8.26 -8.03 0.29
C ILE A 79 -7.64 -7.68 1.65
N PRO A 80 -6.44 -8.21 1.94
CA PRO A 80 -5.76 -7.92 3.20
C PRO A 80 -5.19 -6.51 3.21
N VAL A 81 -5.43 -5.79 4.29
CA VAL A 81 -5.02 -4.40 4.47
C VAL A 81 -4.37 -4.23 5.84
N THR A 82 -3.33 -3.43 5.88
CA THR A 82 -2.76 -2.89 7.12
C THR A 82 -3.13 -1.42 7.20
N PHE A 83 -3.93 -1.07 8.19
CA PHE A 83 -4.31 0.33 8.45
C PHE A 83 -3.26 1.02 9.30
N ILE A 84 -2.93 2.25 8.94
CA ILE A 84 -1.93 3.06 9.64
C ILE A 84 -2.46 4.45 9.97
N LYS A 85 -1.88 5.05 11.00
CA LYS A 85 -2.06 6.47 11.31
C LYS A 85 -1.22 7.30 10.34
N TYR A 86 -1.82 7.66 9.22
CA TYR A 86 -1.13 8.35 8.14
C TYR A 86 -0.58 9.74 8.54
N ASN A 87 -1.21 10.39 9.50
CA ASN A 87 -0.78 11.70 10.00
C ASN A 87 0.40 11.63 11.00
N SER A 88 0.89 10.44 11.32
CA SER A 88 2.06 10.29 12.19
C SER A 88 3.27 11.05 11.63
N PRO A 89 4.02 11.81 12.46
CA PRO A 89 5.18 12.57 11.98
C PRO A 89 6.32 11.68 11.49
N GLU A 90 6.36 10.41 11.84
CA GLU A 90 7.36 9.44 11.35
C GLU A 90 7.12 9.05 9.90
N ILE A 91 5.91 9.29 9.35
CA ILE A 91 5.56 8.92 7.98
C ILE A 91 5.66 10.15 7.08
N LYS A 92 6.36 9.99 5.94
CA LYS A 92 6.44 10.99 4.89
C LYS A 92 5.99 10.41 3.55
N ALA A 93 5.40 11.25 2.72
CA ALA A 93 5.02 10.88 1.36
C ALA A 93 6.23 10.77 0.43
N PHE A 94 7.32 11.44 0.77
CA PHE A 94 8.63 11.32 0.14
C PHE A 94 9.69 11.78 1.13
N TYR A 95 10.86 11.16 1.12
CA TYR A 95 11.91 11.44 2.12
C TYR A 95 12.39 12.89 2.12
N ASP A 96 12.38 13.57 0.97
CA ASP A 96 12.87 14.95 0.81
C ASP A 96 11.75 16.00 0.79
N ASP A 97 10.54 15.63 1.22
CA ASP A 97 9.38 16.53 1.32
C ASP A 97 8.94 17.18 0.00
N ARG A 98 9.30 16.61 -1.17
CA ARG A 98 8.86 17.12 -2.49
C ARG A 98 7.37 17.06 -2.67
N ILE A 99 6.68 16.22 -1.92
CA ILE A 99 5.24 16.13 -1.84
C ILE A 99 4.85 15.84 -0.38
N SER A 100 3.78 16.48 0.09
CA SER A 100 3.29 16.28 1.46
C SER A 100 2.10 15.31 1.49
N LYS A 101 1.86 14.73 2.67
CA LYS A 101 0.70 13.86 2.90
C LYS A 101 -0.61 14.62 2.69
N SER A 102 -0.68 15.88 3.12
CA SER A 102 -1.89 16.70 2.95
C SER A 102 -2.18 16.99 1.47
N GLU A 103 -1.15 17.21 0.65
CA GLU A 103 -1.32 17.37 -0.79
C GLU A 103 -1.93 16.12 -1.44
N ILE A 104 -1.51 14.94 -1.00
CA ILE A 104 -2.07 13.67 -1.50
C ILE A 104 -3.55 13.57 -1.14
N VAL A 105 -3.92 13.84 0.11
CA VAL A 105 -5.31 13.80 0.55
C VAL A 105 -6.16 14.79 -0.24
N ASP A 106 -5.69 16.01 -0.45
CA ASP A 106 -6.40 17.04 -1.21
C ASP A 106 -6.62 16.62 -2.66
N ILE A 107 -5.63 16.02 -3.31
CA ILE A 107 -5.73 15.53 -4.68
C ILE A 107 -6.80 14.44 -4.78
N VAL A 108 -6.78 13.46 -3.88
CA VAL A 108 -7.77 12.38 -3.87
C VAL A 108 -9.18 12.95 -3.64
N ASN A 109 -9.33 13.87 -2.70
CA ASN A 109 -10.62 14.49 -2.41
C ASN A 109 -11.15 15.33 -3.58
N SER A 110 -10.27 15.82 -4.46
CA SER A 110 -10.67 16.52 -5.69
C SER A 110 -11.06 15.57 -6.83
N GLY A 111 -10.99 14.26 -6.63
CA GLY A 111 -11.29 13.25 -7.64
C GLY A 111 -10.18 13.02 -8.65
N LYS A 112 -8.96 13.47 -8.36
CA LYS A 112 -7.80 13.32 -9.24
C LYS A 112 -6.83 12.30 -8.72
N LEU A 113 -5.91 11.86 -9.59
CA LEU A 113 -4.81 10.97 -9.27
C LEU A 113 -3.48 11.63 -9.63
N LEU A 114 -2.46 11.36 -8.83
CA LEU A 114 -1.08 11.70 -9.17
C LEU A 114 -0.56 10.80 -10.28
N SER A 115 0.39 11.30 -11.06
CA SER A 115 1.11 10.48 -12.03
C SER A 115 1.91 9.37 -11.33
N PRO A 116 2.25 8.27 -12.04
CA PRO A 116 2.99 7.18 -11.43
C PRO A 116 4.31 7.65 -10.80
N LYS A 117 4.65 7.07 -9.63
CA LYS A 117 5.90 7.34 -8.89
C LYS A 117 6.03 8.77 -8.37
N SER A 118 4.94 9.51 -8.24
CA SER A 118 4.94 10.86 -7.66
C SER A 118 5.17 10.84 -6.16
N SER A 119 4.83 9.73 -5.50
CA SER A 119 5.07 9.52 -4.07
C SER A 119 5.91 8.27 -3.86
N LYS A 120 6.62 8.25 -2.75
CA LYS A 120 7.36 7.09 -2.27
C LYS A 120 7.37 7.16 -0.76
N HIS A 121 6.32 6.61 -0.16
CA HIS A 121 6.11 6.69 1.27
C HIS A 121 7.21 5.99 2.05
N VAL A 122 7.63 6.64 3.11
CA VAL A 122 8.70 6.16 3.99
C VAL A 122 8.31 6.34 5.45
N ILE A 123 8.94 5.55 6.31
CA ILE A 123 8.81 5.65 7.76
C ILE A 123 10.18 5.86 8.37
N PHE A 124 10.26 6.76 9.38
CA PHE A 124 11.52 7.04 10.06
C PHE A 124 11.84 5.96 11.09
N ASP A 125 13.02 5.36 10.97
CA ASP A 125 13.58 4.43 11.96
C ASP A 125 14.59 5.17 12.82
N LYS A 126 14.28 5.32 14.10
CA LYS A 126 15.12 6.05 15.07
C LYS A 126 16.47 5.38 15.27
N LYS A 127 16.51 4.06 15.24
CA LYS A 127 17.73 3.31 15.49
C LYS A 127 18.75 3.50 14.39
N LEU A 128 18.33 3.46 13.14
CA LEU A 128 19.17 3.73 11.98
C LEU A 128 19.33 5.22 11.68
N ASN A 129 18.50 6.06 12.29
CA ASN A 129 18.40 7.48 11.95
C ASN A 129 18.21 7.67 10.44
N ALA A 130 17.27 6.93 9.86
CA ALA A 130 17.03 6.90 8.42
C ALA A 130 15.57 6.62 8.09
N TYR A 131 15.14 7.00 6.89
CA TYR A 131 13.84 6.66 6.36
C TYR A 131 13.89 5.32 5.64
N LEU A 132 12.92 4.46 5.94
CA LEU A 132 12.78 3.14 5.34
C LEU A 132 11.48 3.06 4.55
N PRO A 133 11.38 2.17 3.54
CA PRO A 133 10.14 1.98 2.79
C PRO A 133 8.95 1.64 3.70
N ILE A 134 7.82 2.28 3.48
CA ILE A 134 6.59 2.04 4.27
C ILE A 134 6.10 0.59 4.16
N LEU A 135 6.45 -0.10 3.09
CA LEU A 135 6.13 -1.52 2.87
C LEU A 135 6.51 -2.40 4.06
N LEU A 136 7.53 -2.00 4.84
CA LEU A 136 7.97 -2.76 6.02
C LEU A 136 6.92 -2.85 7.11
N LEU A 137 5.87 -2.03 7.07
CA LEU A 137 4.73 -2.10 7.99
C LEU A 137 3.68 -3.13 7.57
N SER A 138 3.79 -3.70 6.37
CA SER A 138 2.81 -4.66 5.88
C SER A 138 2.93 -6.00 6.58
N SER A 139 1.84 -6.77 6.54
CA SER A 139 1.81 -8.18 6.95
C SER A 139 1.81 -9.07 5.71
N MET A 140 2.28 -10.30 5.87
CA MET A 140 2.32 -11.26 4.78
C MET A 140 1.08 -12.16 4.83
N TRP A 141 0.45 -12.36 3.69
CA TRP A 141 -0.77 -13.15 3.55
C TRP A 141 -0.58 -14.23 2.51
N HIS A 142 -1.11 -15.42 2.81
CA HIS A 142 -1.20 -16.53 1.87
C HIS A 142 -2.64 -16.64 1.36
N PHE A 143 -2.80 -16.79 0.06
CA PHE A 143 -4.11 -17.07 -0.54
C PHE A 143 -3.94 -17.79 -1.88
N ASN A 144 -5.05 -18.39 -2.33
CA ASN A 144 -5.07 -19.14 -3.59
C ASN A 144 -5.96 -18.41 -4.60
N LEU A 145 -5.36 -17.92 -5.68
CA LEU A 145 -6.07 -17.16 -6.71
C LEU A 145 -7.06 -18.02 -7.52
N LYS A 146 -6.91 -19.34 -7.54
CA LYS A 146 -7.84 -20.22 -8.27
C LYS A 146 -9.27 -20.12 -7.75
N LYS A 147 -9.47 -19.75 -6.49
CA LYS A 147 -10.78 -19.57 -5.88
C LYS A 147 -11.54 -18.37 -6.44
N TYR A 148 -10.90 -17.47 -7.16
CA TYR A 148 -11.46 -16.19 -7.59
C TYR A 148 -11.60 -16.10 -9.11
N LYS A 149 -11.53 -17.22 -9.79
CA LYS A 149 -11.72 -17.28 -11.26
C LYS A 149 -13.17 -17.49 -11.64
#